data_888e70fabc1efb3e7a683a4ccdbccd06
#
_entry.id   888e70fabc1efb3e7a683a4ccdbccd06
#
_cell.length_a   1.000
_cell.length_b   1.000
_cell.length_c   1.000
_cell.angle_alpha   90.00
_cell.angle_beta   90.00
_cell.angle_gamma   90.00
#
_symmetry.space_group_name_H-M   'P 1'
#
loop_
_entity.id
_entity.type
_entity.pdbx_description
1 polymer ?
#
loop_
_entity_poly.entity_id
_entity_poly.type
_entity_poly.pdbx_seq_one_letter_code
_entity_poly.pdbx_strand_id
1 'polypeptide(L)'
;MNKPDHRIKGLGEVSIRVRDLAAMCAFYEDVVGLEVLRREESFVFFEIAEGYGGHSQNLALFDSSERTLLEWKSQTLSSDQSTLHHIALNIDLEDYESEMRRLQGLGLDVQATEHPWIHVRSLYFPDPEGNLLELVCYDERVA
;
A
#
# COMPACT_ATOMS: atom_id res chain seq x y z
N MET A 1 28.57 18.71 -2.61
CA MET A 1 27.81 18.49 -1.37
C MET A 1 28.00 17.03 -0.94
N ASN A 2 28.48 16.81 0.26
CA ASN A 2 28.65 15.46 0.77
C ASN A 2 27.28 14.85 1.09
N LYS A 3 27.08 13.58 0.67
CA LYS A 3 25.88 12.85 1.05
C LYS A 3 25.88 12.63 2.57
N PRO A 4 24.78 12.92 3.27
CA PRO A 4 24.71 12.64 4.71
C PRO A 4 24.76 11.14 4.97
N ASP A 5 25.23 10.75 6.15
CA ASP A 5 25.20 9.37 6.59
C ASP A 5 23.78 8.82 6.52
N HIS A 6 23.64 7.60 6.02
CA HIS A 6 22.34 6.96 5.90
C HIS A 6 21.80 6.57 7.27
N ARG A 7 20.86 7.34 7.80
CA ARG A 7 20.26 7.12 9.13
C ARG A 7 18.85 6.56 9.09
N ILE A 8 18.23 6.53 7.91
CA ILE A 8 16.88 5.97 7.74
C ILE A 8 16.95 4.45 7.86
N LYS A 9 16.07 3.86 8.67
CA LYS A 9 16.06 2.43 8.99
C LYS A 9 14.96 1.62 8.33
N GLY A 10 13.99 2.29 7.75
CA GLY A 10 12.87 1.60 7.08
C GLY A 10 11.70 2.53 6.84
N LEU A 11 10.65 1.94 6.32
CA LEU A 11 9.36 2.62 6.16
C LEU A 11 8.61 2.56 7.49
N GLY A 12 8.15 3.69 8.00
CA GLY A 12 7.31 3.73 9.19
C GLY A 12 5.83 3.62 8.83
N GLU A 13 5.38 4.54 7.96
CA GLU A 13 3.97 4.64 7.63
C GLU A 13 3.78 5.23 6.24
N VAL A 14 2.74 4.73 5.54
CA VAL A 14 2.15 5.40 4.39
C VAL A 14 0.73 5.78 4.77
N SER A 15 0.38 7.04 4.60
CA SER A 15 -0.97 7.55 4.89
C SER A 15 -1.61 8.04 3.61
N ILE A 16 -2.84 7.61 3.37
CA ILE A 16 -3.63 8.07 2.22
C ILE A 16 -4.96 8.65 2.70
N ARG A 17 -5.45 9.60 1.96
CA ARG A 17 -6.73 10.24 2.21
C ARG A 17 -7.79 9.54 1.36
N VAL A 18 -8.91 9.14 1.99
CA VAL A 18 -9.96 8.36 1.32
C VAL A 18 -11.32 9.04 1.44
N ARG A 19 -12.18 8.80 0.47
CA ARG A 19 -13.55 9.39 0.43
C ARG A 19 -14.54 8.50 1.16
N ASP A 20 -14.44 7.18 0.98
CA ASP A 20 -15.30 6.19 1.62
C ASP A 20 -14.45 5.31 2.54
N LEU A 21 -14.29 5.74 3.78
CA LEU A 21 -13.46 5.05 4.75
C LEU A 21 -13.94 3.62 5.01
N ALA A 22 -15.26 3.39 5.08
CA ALA A 22 -15.81 2.07 5.35
C ALA A 22 -15.51 1.08 4.21
N ALA A 23 -15.71 1.49 2.96
CA ALA A 23 -15.42 0.65 1.79
C ALA A 23 -13.92 0.37 1.66
N MET A 24 -13.09 1.37 1.90
CA MET A 24 -11.64 1.24 1.82
C MET A 24 -11.09 0.35 2.94
N CYS A 25 -11.61 0.48 4.17
CA CYS A 25 -11.23 -0.41 5.26
C CYS A 25 -11.58 -1.86 4.96
N ALA A 26 -12.80 -2.12 4.48
CA ALA A 26 -13.22 -3.47 4.10
C ALA A 26 -12.30 -4.06 3.03
N PHE A 27 -11.89 -3.26 2.06
CA PHE A 27 -10.97 -3.71 1.02
C PHE A 27 -9.59 -4.09 1.57
N TYR A 28 -8.97 -3.23 2.37
CA TYR A 28 -7.64 -3.51 2.89
C TYR A 28 -7.63 -4.64 3.93
N GLU A 29 -8.70 -4.77 4.70
CA GLU A 29 -8.85 -5.85 5.67
C GLU A 29 -9.19 -7.19 5.00
N ASP A 30 -10.21 -7.22 4.14
CA ASP A 30 -10.78 -8.46 3.60
C ASP A 30 -10.13 -8.90 2.28
N VAL A 31 -9.75 -7.98 1.41
CA VAL A 31 -9.18 -8.29 0.09
C VAL A 31 -7.66 -8.34 0.16
N VAL A 32 -7.02 -7.30 0.69
CA VAL A 32 -5.56 -7.26 0.83
C VAL A 32 -5.09 -8.14 1.98
N GLY A 33 -5.88 -8.23 3.05
CA GLY A 33 -5.59 -9.08 4.20
C GLY A 33 -4.71 -8.43 5.26
N LEU A 34 -4.73 -7.09 5.36
CA LEU A 34 -3.98 -6.39 6.39
C LEU A 34 -4.69 -6.45 7.73
N GLU A 35 -3.92 -6.55 8.80
CA GLU A 35 -4.44 -6.56 10.16
C GLU A 35 -4.72 -5.14 10.66
N VAL A 36 -5.90 -4.92 11.24
CA VAL A 36 -6.27 -3.65 11.83
C VAL A 36 -5.54 -3.46 13.15
N LEU A 37 -4.75 -2.40 13.27
CA LEU A 37 -4.09 -2.00 14.51
C LEU A 37 -4.97 -1.08 15.37
N ARG A 38 -5.66 -0.15 14.72
CA ARG A 38 -6.51 0.82 15.40
C ARG A 38 -7.59 1.32 14.46
N ARG A 39 -8.81 1.40 14.98
CA ARG A 39 -9.96 1.90 14.24
C ARG A 39 -10.62 3.03 15.03
N GLU A 40 -10.73 4.18 14.42
CA GLU A 40 -11.44 5.34 14.93
C GLU A 40 -12.50 5.78 13.92
N GLU A 41 -13.31 6.75 14.27
CA GLU A 41 -14.38 7.23 13.40
C GLU A 41 -13.85 7.81 12.08
N SER A 42 -12.73 8.53 12.12
CA SER A 42 -12.18 9.27 10.98
C SER A 42 -10.91 8.66 10.39
N PHE A 43 -10.37 7.59 10.97
CA PHE A 43 -9.18 6.94 10.45
C PHE A 43 -9.05 5.48 10.89
N VAL A 44 -8.28 4.72 10.12
CA VAL A 44 -7.92 3.33 10.46
C VAL A 44 -6.44 3.12 10.15
N PHE A 45 -5.74 2.46 11.07
CA PHE A 45 -4.36 2.02 10.89
C PHE A 45 -4.31 0.51 10.70
N PHE A 46 -3.55 0.08 9.68
CA PHE A 46 -3.28 -1.33 9.39
C PHE A 46 -1.81 -1.63 9.56
N GLU A 47 -1.48 -2.82 10.05
CA GLU A 47 -0.12 -3.33 10.04
C GLU A 47 0.20 -3.94 8.67
N ILE A 48 1.32 -3.52 8.07
CA ILE A 48 1.86 -4.14 6.85
C ILE A 48 2.83 -5.26 7.25
N ALA A 49 3.78 -4.96 8.13
CA ALA A 49 4.82 -5.88 8.57
C ALA A 49 5.54 -5.33 9.80
N GLU A 50 6.42 -6.15 10.39
CA GLU A 50 7.35 -5.66 11.40
C GLU A 50 8.19 -4.52 10.84
N GLY A 51 8.44 -3.52 11.68
CA GLY A 51 9.26 -2.38 11.35
C GLY A 51 10.48 -2.28 12.27
N TYR A 52 11.08 -1.11 12.25
CA TYR A 52 12.29 -0.83 13.02
C TYR A 52 11.95 -0.33 14.43
N GLY A 53 12.70 -0.83 15.41
CA GLY A 53 12.66 -0.28 16.76
C GLY A 53 11.36 -0.54 17.54
N GLY A 54 10.67 -1.63 17.22
CA GLY A 54 9.40 -1.99 17.87
C GLY A 54 8.17 -1.32 17.29
N HIS A 55 8.34 -0.53 16.22
CA HIS A 55 7.24 0.09 15.48
C HIS A 55 6.98 -0.71 14.19
N SER A 56 5.73 -1.10 13.94
CA SER A 56 5.38 -1.79 12.69
C SER A 56 5.37 -0.82 11.50
N GLN A 57 5.50 -1.36 10.28
CA GLN A 57 5.24 -0.63 9.06
C GLN A 57 3.73 -0.56 8.87
N ASN A 58 3.18 0.62 8.71
CA ASN A 58 1.74 0.83 8.73
C ASN A 58 1.22 1.46 7.44
N LEU A 59 -0.02 1.11 7.11
CA LEU A 59 -0.86 1.86 6.19
C LEU A 59 -1.94 2.54 7.02
N ALA A 60 -2.09 3.86 6.86
CA ALA A 60 -3.16 4.61 7.50
C ALA A 60 -4.14 5.16 6.46
N LEU A 61 -5.42 4.99 6.72
CA LEU A 61 -6.49 5.57 5.92
C LEU A 61 -7.13 6.68 6.74
N PHE A 62 -7.18 7.88 6.18
CA PHE A 62 -7.83 9.03 6.79
C PHE A 62 -9.03 9.46 5.96
N ASP A 63 -10.18 9.66 6.59
CA ASP A 63 -11.33 10.24 5.93
C ASP A 63 -10.96 11.62 5.34
N SER A 64 -11.38 11.89 4.11
CA SER A 64 -11.04 13.12 3.39
C SER A 64 -11.55 14.40 4.07
N SER A 65 -12.52 14.28 4.97
CA SER A 65 -13.01 15.39 5.78
C SER A 65 -12.17 15.65 7.03
N GLU A 66 -11.27 14.72 7.37
CA GLU A 66 -10.41 14.85 8.55
C GLU A 66 -9.45 16.03 8.39
N ARG A 67 -9.55 16.97 9.33
CA ARG A 67 -8.65 18.11 9.43
C ARG A 67 -7.58 17.83 10.46
N THR A 68 -6.44 17.35 10.01
CA THR A 68 -5.30 17.12 10.90
C THR A 68 -4.49 18.39 11.10
N LEU A 69 -3.75 18.45 12.22
CA LEU A 69 -2.77 19.51 12.48
C LEU A 69 -1.68 19.58 11.40
N LEU A 70 -1.64 18.57 10.52
CA LEU A 70 -0.68 18.42 9.45
C LEU A 70 -1.23 18.86 8.09
N GLU A 71 -2.27 19.71 8.06
CA GLU A 71 -2.66 20.38 6.80
C GLU A 71 -1.53 21.31 6.37
N TRP A 72 -0.62 20.71 5.64
CA TRP A 72 0.52 21.43 5.10
C TRP A 72 0.05 22.42 4.05
N LYS A 73 0.43 23.67 4.18
CA LYS A 73 0.02 24.74 3.24
C LYS A 73 0.41 24.47 1.79
N SER A 74 1.34 23.55 1.56
CA SER A 74 1.77 23.17 0.22
C SER A 74 0.90 22.10 -0.43
N GLN A 75 -0.05 21.50 0.29
CA GLN A 75 -0.97 20.53 -0.31
C GLN A 75 -2.07 21.24 -1.09
N THR A 76 -1.73 21.63 -2.29
CA THR A 76 -2.65 22.28 -3.22
C THR A 76 -3.34 21.30 -4.15
N LEU A 77 -2.96 20.01 -4.08
CA LEU A 77 -3.51 18.99 -4.95
C LEU A 77 -4.93 18.61 -4.53
N SER A 78 -5.85 18.64 -5.48
CA SER A 78 -7.18 18.06 -5.30
C SER A 78 -7.07 16.53 -5.23
N SER A 79 -8.16 15.88 -4.77
CA SER A 79 -8.23 14.41 -4.72
C SER A 79 -8.01 13.73 -6.08
N ASP A 80 -8.15 14.48 -7.19
CA ASP A 80 -7.96 13.99 -8.56
C ASP A 80 -6.52 14.13 -9.05
N GLN A 81 -5.66 14.75 -8.26
CA GLN A 81 -4.27 15.09 -8.61
C GLN A 81 -3.27 14.48 -7.63
N SER A 82 -3.50 13.23 -7.24
CA SER A 82 -2.56 12.52 -6.37
C SER A 82 -1.20 12.35 -7.03
N THR A 83 -0.12 12.59 -6.29
CA THR A 83 1.24 12.25 -6.72
C THR A 83 1.58 10.78 -6.41
N LEU A 84 0.73 10.08 -5.66
CA LEU A 84 0.92 8.65 -5.39
C LEU A 84 0.76 7.86 -6.69
N HIS A 85 1.82 7.17 -7.13
CA HIS A 85 1.74 6.29 -8.28
C HIS A 85 1.16 4.93 -7.90
N HIS A 86 1.77 4.25 -6.95
CA HIS A 86 1.28 2.97 -6.42
C HIS A 86 1.93 2.63 -5.08
N ILE A 87 1.39 1.61 -4.42
CA ILE A 87 1.94 1.03 -3.21
C ILE A 87 2.28 -0.43 -3.52
N ALA A 88 3.53 -0.84 -3.29
CA ALA A 88 3.98 -2.21 -3.48
C ALA A 88 4.13 -2.92 -2.12
N LEU A 89 3.54 -4.11 -2.00
CA LEU A 89 3.62 -4.97 -0.84
C LEU A 89 4.31 -6.27 -1.22
N ASN A 90 5.26 -6.70 -0.42
CA ASN A 90 5.98 -7.95 -0.68
C ASN A 90 5.16 -9.17 -0.28
N ILE A 91 5.18 -10.19 -1.13
CA ILE A 91 4.69 -11.52 -0.85
C ILE A 91 5.78 -12.56 -1.11
N ASP A 92 5.62 -13.75 -0.60
CA ASP A 92 6.51 -14.86 -0.93
C ASP A 92 6.27 -15.35 -2.36
N LEU A 93 7.33 -15.78 -3.04
CA LEU A 93 7.23 -16.30 -4.40
C LEU A 93 6.27 -17.49 -4.49
N GLU A 94 6.24 -18.34 -3.46
CA GLU A 94 5.35 -19.50 -3.41
C GLU A 94 3.86 -19.13 -3.39
N ASP A 95 3.52 -17.90 -2.98
CA ASP A 95 2.14 -17.42 -2.91
C ASP A 95 1.68 -16.69 -4.18
N TYR A 96 2.57 -16.42 -5.12
CA TYR A 96 2.26 -15.61 -6.30
C TYR A 96 1.07 -16.12 -7.11
N GLU A 97 1.09 -17.41 -7.48
CA GLU A 97 0.02 -17.98 -8.30
C GLU A 97 -1.32 -18.08 -7.54
N SER A 98 -1.28 -18.43 -6.26
CA SER A 98 -2.49 -18.53 -5.45
C SER A 98 -3.12 -17.16 -5.19
N GLU A 99 -2.31 -16.13 -4.96
CA GLU A 99 -2.80 -14.76 -4.81
C GLU A 99 -3.39 -14.22 -6.10
N MET A 100 -2.77 -14.49 -7.24
CA MET A 100 -3.32 -14.10 -8.54
C MET A 100 -4.72 -14.70 -8.76
N ARG A 101 -4.86 -16.01 -8.51
CA ARG A 101 -6.16 -16.68 -8.65
C ARG A 101 -7.19 -16.17 -7.65
N ARG A 102 -6.77 -15.91 -6.42
CA ARG A 102 -7.65 -15.38 -5.38
C ARG A 102 -8.21 -14.01 -5.75
N LEU A 103 -7.35 -13.10 -6.16
CA LEU A 103 -7.73 -11.73 -6.53
C LEU A 103 -8.64 -11.73 -7.78
N GLN A 104 -8.31 -12.54 -8.79
CA GLN A 104 -9.16 -12.72 -9.98
C GLN A 104 -10.53 -13.29 -9.62
N GLY A 105 -10.58 -14.25 -8.69
CA GLY A 105 -11.82 -14.85 -8.21
C GLY A 105 -12.72 -13.85 -7.47
N LEU A 106 -12.15 -12.79 -6.91
CA LEU A 106 -12.91 -11.69 -6.31
C LEU A 106 -13.42 -10.66 -7.35
N GLY A 107 -13.15 -10.88 -8.62
CA GLY A 107 -13.59 -10.00 -9.71
C GLY A 107 -12.69 -8.80 -9.94
N LEU A 108 -11.49 -8.79 -9.37
CA LEU A 108 -10.52 -7.71 -9.59
C LEU A 108 -9.84 -7.84 -10.94
N ASP A 109 -9.55 -6.71 -11.57
CA ASP A 109 -8.74 -6.65 -12.77
C ASP A 109 -7.26 -6.71 -12.37
N VAL A 110 -6.69 -7.91 -12.45
CA VAL A 110 -5.30 -8.17 -12.03
C VAL A 110 -4.42 -8.25 -13.27
N GLN A 111 -3.38 -7.42 -13.28
CA GLN A 111 -2.35 -7.43 -14.32
C GLN A 111 -1.06 -8.04 -13.79
N ALA A 112 -0.68 -9.19 -14.32
CA ALA A 112 0.60 -9.84 -14.02
C ALA A 112 1.71 -9.24 -14.91
N THR A 113 2.83 -8.89 -14.30
CA THR A 113 3.96 -8.26 -14.99
C THR A 113 5.27 -8.79 -14.43
N GLU A 114 6.27 -8.93 -15.29
CA GLU A 114 7.63 -9.25 -14.88
C GLU A 114 8.54 -8.04 -15.11
N HIS A 115 9.49 -7.84 -14.19
CA HIS A 115 10.49 -6.78 -14.27
C HIS A 115 11.90 -7.41 -14.23
N PRO A 116 12.43 -7.80 -15.40
CA PRO A 116 13.70 -8.54 -15.46
C PRO A 116 14.88 -7.82 -14.83
N TRP A 117 14.93 -6.50 -14.92
CA TRP A 117 16.05 -5.70 -14.41
C TRP A 117 16.22 -5.75 -12.89
N ILE A 118 15.20 -6.15 -12.14
CA ILE A 118 15.22 -6.33 -10.69
C ILE A 118 14.79 -7.74 -10.26
N HIS A 119 14.60 -8.64 -11.22
CA HIS A 119 14.22 -10.04 -10.98
C HIS A 119 12.95 -10.18 -10.13
N VAL A 120 11.87 -9.47 -10.46
CA VAL A 120 10.62 -9.58 -9.71
C VAL A 120 9.43 -9.90 -10.60
N ARG A 121 8.45 -10.55 -9.99
CA ARG A 121 7.10 -10.74 -10.51
C ARG A 121 6.13 -9.88 -9.73
N SER A 122 5.20 -9.27 -10.44
CA SER A 122 4.24 -8.34 -9.85
C SER A 122 2.82 -8.64 -10.27
N LEU A 123 1.88 -8.39 -9.36
CA LEU A 123 0.44 -8.38 -9.60
C LEU A 123 -0.07 -6.98 -9.28
N TYR A 124 -0.62 -6.31 -10.28
CA TYR A 124 -1.19 -4.96 -10.13
C TYR A 124 -2.71 -5.04 -10.11
N PHE A 125 -3.33 -4.32 -9.20
CA PHE A 125 -4.79 -4.21 -9.11
C PHE A 125 -5.19 -2.91 -8.39
N PRO A 126 -6.37 -2.34 -8.73
CA PRO A 126 -6.81 -1.11 -8.08
C PRO A 126 -7.54 -1.39 -6.78
N ASP A 127 -7.48 -0.44 -5.84
CA ASP A 127 -8.41 -0.37 -4.73
C ASP A 127 -9.73 0.30 -5.16
N PRO A 128 -10.78 0.34 -4.30
CA PRO A 128 -12.07 0.91 -4.68
C PRO A 128 -12.05 2.39 -5.06
N GLU A 129 -11.02 3.14 -4.67
CA GLU A 129 -10.87 4.55 -5.02
C GLU A 129 -9.83 4.80 -6.11
N GLY A 130 -9.38 3.73 -6.77
CA GLY A 130 -8.51 3.82 -7.93
C GLY A 130 -7.02 3.95 -7.59
N ASN A 131 -6.61 3.75 -6.34
CA ASN A 131 -5.20 3.65 -6.02
C ASN A 131 -4.65 2.33 -6.55
N LEU A 132 -3.50 2.38 -7.22
CA LEU A 132 -2.86 1.17 -7.73
C LEU A 132 -2.08 0.47 -6.62
N LEU A 133 -2.37 -0.82 -6.44
CA LEU A 133 -1.62 -1.70 -5.56
C LEU A 133 -0.79 -2.68 -6.39
N GLU A 134 0.33 -3.07 -5.81
CA GLU A 134 1.21 -4.09 -6.37
C GLU A 134 1.52 -5.12 -5.29
N LEU A 135 1.32 -6.39 -5.59
CA LEU A 135 1.96 -7.47 -4.85
C LEU A 135 3.21 -7.89 -5.62
N VAL A 136 4.35 -7.89 -4.97
CA VAL A 136 5.64 -8.10 -5.61
C VAL A 136 6.44 -9.19 -4.90
N CYS A 137 7.09 -10.07 -5.67
CA CYS A 137 7.99 -11.08 -5.14
C CYS A 137 9.26 -11.19 -5.99
N TYR A 138 10.37 -11.48 -5.32
CA TYR A 138 11.65 -11.74 -6.00
C TYR A 138 11.65 -13.14 -6.60
N ASP A 139 12.08 -13.26 -7.86
CA ASP A 139 12.26 -14.52 -8.57
C ASP A 139 13.51 -14.42 -9.46
N GLU A 140 14.60 -15.06 -9.05
CA GLU A 140 15.86 -15.03 -9.80
C GLU A 140 15.76 -15.57 -11.23
N ARG A 141 14.69 -16.33 -11.54
CA ARG A 141 14.44 -16.89 -12.89
C ARG A 141 13.91 -15.83 -13.85
N VAL A 142 13.41 -14.72 -13.33
CA VAL A 142 12.97 -13.58 -14.15
C VAL A 142 14.21 -12.79 -14.58
N ALA A 143 14.55 -12.89 -15.86
CA ALA A 143 15.78 -12.29 -16.41
C ALA A 143 15.51 -11.64 -17.80
#